data_28e3a7979206cf5277910267524029f6
#
_entry.id   28e3a7979206cf5277910267524029f6
#
_cell.length_a   1.000
_cell.length_b   1.000
_cell.length_c   1.000
_cell.angle_alpha   90.00
_cell.angle_beta   90.00
_cell.angle_gamma   90.00
#
_symmetry.space_group_name_H-M   'P 1'
#
loop_
_entity.id
_entity.type
_entity.pdbx_description
1 polymer ?
#
loop_
_entity_poly.entity_id
_entity_poly.type
_entity_poly.pdbx_seq_one_letter_code
_entity_poly.pdbx_strand_id
1 'polypeptide(L)'
;MTRPGARLRAVRPPPRSTIRRFQRQLLRWYAEHGRDLPWRRTRQPYRVLVSEIMLQQTQVDRVVPKYHEFLRHYPTIEKLAAAPVEAVRRLWYPLGYNIRPIRLHAIACESVARYGGRLPDREDELRQLPGVGRYTAGAILSFAYGRDAAVLDTNVRRVLGRVFMGPHRLARVRGQRVFWDLATALVPRGRGYDFNQALMDFGAIWCTPRKPNCAPCPMKRFCATYRLA
;
A
#
# COMPACT_ATOMS: atom_id res chain seq x y z
N MET A 1 20.30 -13.76 -37.25
CA MET A 1 19.66 -14.81 -36.44
C MET A 1 19.60 -14.33 -34.99
N THR A 2 18.52 -13.66 -34.60
CA THR A 2 18.27 -13.13 -33.23
C THR A 2 17.72 -14.27 -32.38
N ARG A 3 18.42 -14.63 -31.30
CA ARG A 3 17.97 -15.63 -30.31
C ARG A 3 16.64 -15.18 -29.70
N PRO A 4 15.60 -16.03 -29.67
CA PRO A 4 14.34 -15.72 -29.01
C PRO A 4 14.60 -15.52 -27.51
N GLY A 5 14.16 -14.36 -26.98
CA GLY A 5 14.33 -13.98 -25.59
C GLY A 5 13.80 -15.04 -24.65
N ALA A 6 14.63 -15.51 -23.74
CA ALA A 6 14.26 -16.42 -22.67
C ALA A 6 13.10 -15.80 -21.88
N ARG A 7 11.89 -16.34 -22.04
CA ARG A 7 10.72 -15.99 -21.22
C ARG A 7 11.14 -16.22 -19.77
N LEU A 8 11.20 -15.14 -18.99
CA LEU A 8 11.43 -15.23 -17.56
C LEU A 8 10.39 -16.20 -16.98
N ARG A 9 10.86 -17.36 -16.53
CA ARG A 9 10.02 -18.36 -15.87
C ARG A 9 9.27 -17.65 -14.74
N ALA A 10 7.95 -17.83 -14.69
CA ALA A 10 7.10 -17.35 -13.61
C ALA A 10 7.78 -17.67 -12.27
N VAL A 11 7.90 -16.65 -11.42
CA VAL A 11 8.51 -16.87 -10.09
C VAL A 11 7.58 -17.81 -9.33
N ARG A 12 8.01 -19.06 -9.14
CA ARG A 12 7.27 -20.00 -8.30
C ARG A 12 7.07 -19.36 -6.92
N PRO A 13 5.86 -19.36 -6.38
CA PRO A 13 5.63 -18.89 -5.02
C PRO A 13 6.51 -19.69 -4.05
N PRO A 14 6.95 -19.08 -2.94
CA PRO A 14 7.71 -19.78 -1.92
C PRO A 14 6.94 -21.00 -1.39
N PRO A 15 7.63 -22.02 -0.84
CA PRO A 15 6.96 -23.15 -0.18
C PRO A 15 5.96 -22.66 0.89
N ARG A 16 4.85 -23.33 1.04
CA ARG A 16 3.79 -22.97 2.02
C ARG A 16 4.34 -22.82 3.46
N SER A 17 5.30 -23.63 3.85
CA SER A 17 5.98 -23.54 5.15
C SER A 17 6.72 -22.20 5.32
N THR A 18 7.42 -21.73 4.28
CA THR A 18 8.11 -20.45 4.26
C THR A 18 7.11 -19.28 4.32
N ILE A 19 6.01 -19.36 3.56
CA ILE A 19 4.93 -18.36 3.60
C ILE A 19 4.36 -18.25 5.02
N ARG A 20 3.97 -19.36 5.64
CA ARG A 20 3.41 -19.37 7.01
C ARG A 20 4.40 -18.83 8.05
N ARG A 21 5.68 -19.16 7.88
CA ARG A 21 6.74 -18.64 8.77
C ARG A 21 6.89 -17.13 8.62
N PHE A 22 6.92 -16.62 7.40
CA PHE A 22 6.97 -15.19 7.12
C PHE A 22 5.78 -14.45 7.70
N GLN A 23 4.57 -14.93 7.44
CA GLN A 23 3.32 -14.35 7.97
C GLN A 23 3.36 -14.26 9.50
N ARG A 24 3.70 -15.36 10.17
CA ARG A 24 3.76 -15.42 11.65
C ARG A 24 4.79 -14.45 12.23
N GLN A 25 5.99 -14.41 11.66
CA GLN A 25 7.06 -13.52 12.14
C GLN A 25 6.72 -12.05 11.90
N LEU A 26 6.14 -11.73 10.75
CA LEU A 26 5.75 -10.37 10.41
C LEU A 26 4.62 -9.86 11.31
N LEU A 27 3.59 -10.66 11.53
CA LEU A 27 2.46 -10.30 12.39
C LEU A 27 2.86 -10.18 13.86
N ARG A 28 3.78 -11.04 14.34
CA ARG A 28 4.35 -10.90 15.70
C ARG A 28 5.12 -9.58 15.83
N TRP A 29 6.00 -9.30 14.88
CA TRP A 29 6.75 -8.05 14.85
C TRP A 29 5.81 -6.83 14.83
N TYR A 30 4.74 -6.89 14.05
CA TYR A 30 3.78 -5.80 13.94
C TYR A 30 3.02 -5.53 15.24
N ALA A 31 2.67 -6.58 15.99
CA ALA A 31 2.02 -6.44 17.29
C ALA A 31 2.87 -5.62 18.30
N GLU A 32 4.20 -5.65 18.16
CA GLU A 32 5.14 -4.96 19.05
C GLU A 32 5.58 -3.59 18.51
N HIS A 33 5.59 -3.41 17.18
CA HIS A 33 6.24 -2.27 16.52
C HIS A 33 5.31 -1.49 15.58
N GLY A 34 4.05 -1.89 15.47
CA GLY A 34 3.09 -1.24 14.58
C GLY A 34 2.88 0.22 14.96
N ARG A 35 2.93 1.12 13.97
CA ARG A 35 2.74 2.56 14.20
C ARG A 35 1.26 2.86 14.45
N ASP A 36 0.98 3.69 15.44
CA ASP A 36 -0.37 4.23 15.67
C ASP A 36 -0.59 5.47 14.79
N LEU A 37 -1.40 5.33 13.76
CA LEU A 37 -1.67 6.38 12.79
C LEU A 37 -3.17 6.69 12.72
N PRO A 38 -3.59 7.96 12.58
CA PRO A 38 -5.01 8.35 12.68
C PRO A 38 -5.93 7.57 11.72
N TRP A 39 -5.47 7.32 10.50
CA TRP A 39 -6.24 6.59 9.49
C TRP A 39 -6.33 5.08 9.72
N ARG A 40 -5.58 4.54 10.67
CA ARG A 40 -5.68 3.14 11.11
C ARG A 40 -6.75 2.90 12.17
N ARG A 41 -7.21 3.97 12.81
CA ARG A 41 -8.27 3.95 13.83
C ARG A 41 -9.67 3.98 13.21
N THR A 42 -9.77 3.95 11.89
CA THR A 42 -11.05 3.99 11.15
C THR A 42 -11.10 2.95 10.05
N ARG A 43 -12.31 2.51 9.72
CA ARG A 43 -12.61 1.67 8.56
C ARG A 43 -13.48 2.41 7.53
N GLN A 44 -13.70 3.69 7.70
CA GLN A 44 -14.49 4.47 6.75
C GLN A 44 -13.74 4.62 5.41
N PRO A 45 -14.31 4.15 4.28
CA PRO A 45 -13.62 4.13 3.00
C PRO A 45 -13.12 5.50 2.54
N TYR A 46 -13.92 6.55 2.74
CA TYR A 46 -13.53 7.92 2.42
C TYR A 46 -12.29 8.37 3.21
N ARG A 47 -12.25 8.12 4.51
CA ARG A 47 -11.11 8.51 5.36
C ARG A 47 -9.85 7.73 5.01
N VAL A 48 -9.97 6.45 4.66
CA VAL A 48 -8.87 5.63 4.15
C VAL A 48 -8.38 6.18 2.81
N LEU A 49 -9.29 6.49 1.87
CA LEU A 49 -8.94 7.10 0.58
C LEU A 49 -8.14 8.40 0.77
N VAL A 50 -8.62 9.31 1.62
CA VAL A 50 -7.94 10.58 1.89
C VAL A 50 -6.50 10.35 2.34
N SER A 51 -6.27 9.46 3.31
CA SER A 51 -4.93 9.14 3.78
C SER A 51 -4.05 8.53 2.69
N GLU A 52 -4.58 7.58 1.91
CA GLU A 52 -3.82 6.93 0.84
C GLU A 52 -3.37 7.91 -0.25
N ILE A 53 -4.23 8.86 -0.62
CA ILE A 53 -3.85 9.91 -1.58
C ILE A 53 -2.85 10.91 -0.97
N MET A 54 -2.99 11.26 0.30
CA MET A 54 -2.05 12.16 0.99
C MET A 54 -0.66 11.55 1.14
N LEU A 55 -0.57 10.26 1.41
CA LEU A 55 0.67 9.53 1.63
C LEU A 55 1.48 9.28 0.34
N GLN A 56 0.88 9.47 -0.84
CA GLN A 56 1.63 9.37 -2.09
C GLN A 56 2.79 10.38 -2.10
N GLN A 57 4.03 9.88 -2.05
CA GLN A 57 5.28 10.68 -2.06
C GLN A 57 5.36 11.76 -0.96
N THR A 58 4.67 11.58 0.15
CA THR A 58 4.70 12.50 1.30
C THR A 58 4.97 11.73 2.59
N GLN A 59 5.82 12.28 3.45
CA GLN A 59 6.16 11.68 4.73
C GLN A 59 4.97 11.75 5.70
N VAL A 60 4.86 10.72 6.56
CA VAL A 60 3.77 10.56 7.54
C VAL A 60 3.60 11.80 8.42
N ASP A 61 4.70 12.33 8.96
CA ASP A 61 4.68 13.46 9.89
C ASP A 61 4.06 14.74 9.28
N ARG A 62 4.20 14.90 7.96
CA ARG A 62 3.55 16.01 7.22
C ARG A 62 2.08 15.72 6.93
N VAL A 63 1.72 14.44 6.78
CA VAL A 63 0.34 14.03 6.46
C VAL A 63 -0.56 14.09 7.69
N VAL A 64 -0.11 13.67 8.86
CA VAL A 64 -0.95 13.59 10.07
C VAL A 64 -1.70 14.91 10.37
N PRO A 65 -1.05 16.07 10.51
CA PRO A 65 -1.77 17.31 10.79
C PRO A 65 -2.70 17.70 9.65
N LYS A 66 -2.28 17.53 8.40
CA LYS A 66 -3.09 17.88 7.23
C LYS A 66 -4.31 16.99 7.06
N TYR A 67 -4.20 15.70 7.39
CA TYR A 67 -5.31 14.75 7.39
C TYR A 67 -6.42 15.18 8.35
N HIS A 68 -6.07 15.59 9.56
CA HIS A 68 -7.04 16.10 10.53
C HIS A 68 -7.68 17.41 10.08
N GLU A 69 -6.88 18.34 9.56
CA GLU A 69 -7.36 19.61 9.02
C GLU A 69 -8.32 19.37 7.85
N PHE A 70 -7.95 18.54 6.91
CA PHE A 70 -8.75 18.23 5.73
C PHE A 70 -10.09 17.60 6.07
N LEU A 71 -10.12 16.64 7.00
CA LEU A 71 -11.36 15.99 7.43
C LEU A 71 -12.26 16.87 8.29
N ARG A 72 -11.75 17.93 8.90
CA ARG A 72 -12.60 18.97 9.54
C ARG A 72 -13.34 19.80 8.51
N HIS A 73 -12.68 20.16 7.41
CA HIS A 73 -13.29 20.95 6.33
C HIS A 73 -14.21 20.09 5.44
N TYR A 74 -13.78 18.88 5.13
CA TYR A 74 -14.50 17.94 4.28
C TYR A 74 -14.73 16.62 5.02
N PRO A 75 -15.67 16.59 5.98
CA PRO A 75 -15.90 15.41 6.83
C PRO A 75 -16.47 14.20 6.07
N THR A 76 -17.15 14.46 4.95
CA THR A 76 -17.75 13.41 4.09
C THR A 76 -17.37 13.59 2.63
N ILE A 77 -17.54 12.54 1.86
CA ILE A 77 -17.23 12.53 0.43
C ILE A 77 -18.13 13.49 -0.36
N GLU A 78 -19.40 13.67 0.08
CA GLU A 78 -20.37 14.61 -0.50
C GLU A 78 -19.93 16.05 -0.27
N LYS A 79 -19.45 16.38 0.94
CA LYS A 79 -18.92 17.72 1.25
C LYS A 79 -17.69 18.03 0.41
N LEU A 80 -16.84 17.01 0.16
CA LEU A 80 -15.70 17.19 -0.72
C LEU A 80 -16.14 17.39 -2.18
N ALA A 81 -17.09 16.58 -2.66
CA ALA A 81 -17.58 16.65 -4.04
C ALA A 81 -18.27 18.02 -4.34
N ALA A 82 -18.99 18.58 -3.37
CA ALA A 82 -19.67 19.86 -3.51
C ALA A 82 -18.72 21.07 -3.40
N ALA A 83 -17.48 20.89 -2.99
CA ALA A 83 -16.53 21.99 -2.81
C ALA A 83 -15.96 22.46 -4.17
N PRO A 84 -15.66 23.76 -4.34
CA PRO A 84 -14.87 24.21 -5.47
C PRO A 84 -13.47 23.56 -5.43
N VAL A 85 -13.03 22.98 -6.56
CA VAL A 85 -11.74 22.29 -6.64
C VAL A 85 -10.55 23.19 -6.23
N GLU A 86 -10.64 24.48 -6.48
CA GLU A 86 -9.61 25.43 -6.07
C GLU A 86 -9.54 25.61 -4.55
N ALA A 87 -10.66 25.51 -3.84
CA ALA A 87 -10.67 25.51 -2.37
C ALA A 87 -9.99 24.23 -1.82
N VAL A 88 -10.26 23.09 -2.44
CA VAL A 88 -9.58 21.82 -2.09
C VAL A 88 -8.07 21.90 -2.33
N ARG A 89 -7.63 22.50 -3.44
CA ARG A 89 -6.22 22.73 -3.76
C ARG A 89 -5.53 23.65 -2.74
N ARG A 90 -6.16 24.76 -2.38
CA ARG A 90 -5.63 25.67 -1.35
C ARG A 90 -5.48 24.99 0.00
N LEU A 91 -6.50 24.24 0.43
CA LEU A 91 -6.44 23.50 1.70
C LEU A 91 -5.35 22.41 1.69
N TRP A 92 -5.06 21.82 0.54
CA TRP A 92 -4.03 20.78 0.40
C TRP A 92 -2.61 21.29 0.63
N TYR A 93 -2.35 22.57 0.36
CA TYR A 93 -1.04 23.17 0.60
C TYR A 93 -0.62 23.02 2.08
N PRO A 94 0.64 22.69 2.42
CA PRO A 94 1.82 22.58 1.57
C PRO A 94 2.26 21.12 1.25
N LEU A 95 1.36 20.15 1.12
CA LEU A 95 1.75 18.75 0.85
C LEU A 95 2.44 18.55 -0.51
N GLY A 96 2.29 19.49 -1.46
CA GLY A 96 2.83 19.38 -2.79
C GLY A 96 2.09 18.38 -3.70
N TYR A 97 2.67 18.10 -4.88
CA TYR A 97 2.06 17.22 -5.90
C TYR A 97 0.61 17.56 -6.21
N ASN A 98 0.39 18.76 -6.71
CA ASN A 98 -0.90 19.46 -6.84
C ASN A 98 -1.96 18.75 -7.70
N ILE A 99 -1.62 17.70 -8.41
CA ILE A 99 -2.57 16.84 -9.12
C ILE A 99 -3.40 15.96 -8.16
N ARG A 100 -2.88 15.65 -6.96
CA ARG A 100 -3.53 14.74 -6.02
C ARG A 100 -4.85 15.27 -5.45
N PRO A 101 -4.95 16.54 -4.99
CA PRO A 101 -6.22 17.09 -4.54
C PRO A 101 -7.26 17.14 -5.67
N ILE A 102 -6.85 17.39 -6.91
CA ILE A 102 -7.74 17.37 -8.07
C ILE A 102 -8.28 15.96 -8.29
N ARG A 103 -7.42 14.94 -8.24
CA ARG A 103 -7.83 13.53 -8.36
C ARG A 103 -8.75 13.11 -7.22
N LEU A 104 -8.42 13.48 -5.98
CA LEU A 104 -9.26 13.17 -4.81
C LEU A 104 -10.64 13.82 -4.94
N HIS A 105 -10.72 15.06 -5.38
CA HIS A 105 -11.97 15.74 -5.67
C HIS A 105 -12.75 15.04 -6.81
N ALA A 106 -12.10 14.69 -7.91
CA ALA A 106 -12.73 13.97 -9.01
C ALA A 106 -13.27 12.59 -8.58
N ILE A 107 -12.53 11.87 -7.72
CA ILE A 107 -13.02 10.61 -7.12
C ILE A 107 -14.30 10.88 -6.31
N ALA A 108 -14.33 11.96 -5.52
CA ALA A 108 -15.51 12.30 -4.73
C ALA A 108 -16.72 12.61 -5.60
N CYS A 109 -16.55 13.44 -6.64
CA CYS A 109 -17.62 13.74 -7.61
C CYS A 109 -18.16 12.48 -8.29
N GLU A 110 -17.27 11.62 -8.79
CA GLU A 110 -17.64 10.37 -9.44
C GLU A 110 -18.35 9.40 -8.48
N SER A 111 -17.89 9.34 -7.23
CA SER A 111 -18.50 8.49 -6.20
C SER A 111 -19.91 8.96 -5.84
N VAL A 112 -20.14 10.26 -5.78
CA VAL A 112 -21.48 10.82 -5.55
C VAL A 112 -22.38 10.55 -6.75
N ALA A 113 -21.90 10.81 -7.97
CA ALA A 113 -22.70 10.68 -9.18
C ALA A 113 -23.09 9.24 -9.50
N ARG A 114 -22.18 8.27 -9.33
CA ARG A 114 -22.41 6.87 -9.77
C ARG A 114 -22.71 5.90 -8.65
N TYR A 115 -22.27 6.20 -7.43
CA TYR A 115 -22.32 5.26 -6.30
C TYR A 115 -23.02 5.83 -5.06
N GLY A 116 -23.77 6.94 -5.20
CA GLY A 116 -24.54 7.55 -4.11
C GLY A 116 -23.68 7.97 -2.91
N GLY A 117 -22.46 8.49 -3.17
CA GLY A 117 -21.55 8.94 -2.13
C GLY A 117 -20.76 7.79 -1.45
N ARG A 118 -20.84 6.58 -1.95
CA ARG A 118 -20.07 5.43 -1.44
C ARG A 118 -18.90 5.10 -2.36
N LEU A 119 -17.78 4.68 -1.80
CA LEU A 119 -16.74 4.06 -2.61
C LEU A 119 -17.13 2.61 -2.92
N PRO A 120 -16.91 2.12 -4.16
CA PRO A 120 -17.15 0.71 -4.50
C PRO A 120 -16.32 -0.24 -3.61
N ASP A 121 -16.82 -1.47 -3.42
CA ASP A 121 -16.13 -2.53 -2.68
C ASP A 121 -15.57 -3.65 -3.58
N ARG A 122 -15.47 -3.38 -4.90
CA ARG A 122 -14.91 -4.25 -5.93
C ARG A 122 -13.70 -3.58 -6.60
N GLU A 123 -12.65 -4.37 -6.88
CA GLU A 123 -11.39 -3.85 -7.46
C GLU A 123 -11.61 -3.23 -8.85
N ASP A 124 -12.41 -3.91 -9.68
CA ASP A 124 -12.73 -3.46 -11.04
C ASP A 124 -13.44 -2.10 -11.06
N GLU A 125 -14.39 -1.89 -10.16
CA GLU A 125 -15.11 -0.61 -10.01
C GLU A 125 -14.24 0.49 -9.40
N LEU A 126 -13.50 0.18 -8.33
CA LEU A 126 -12.56 1.14 -7.74
C LEU A 126 -11.54 1.66 -8.76
N ARG A 127 -11.06 0.80 -9.64
CA ARG A 127 -10.08 1.15 -10.67
C ARG A 127 -10.65 1.97 -11.83
N GLN A 128 -11.97 2.09 -11.93
CA GLN A 128 -12.63 3.02 -12.86
C GLN A 128 -12.61 4.46 -12.33
N LEU A 129 -12.44 4.66 -11.02
CA LEU A 129 -12.36 5.99 -10.43
C LEU A 129 -11.08 6.73 -10.87
N PRO A 130 -11.14 8.06 -11.08
CA PRO A 130 -10.02 8.85 -11.61
C PRO A 130 -8.75 8.74 -10.78
N GLY A 131 -7.67 8.18 -11.35
CA GLY A 131 -6.37 8.06 -10.69
C GLY A 131 -6.28 6.98 -9.61
N VAL A 132 -7.28 6.11 -9.48
CA VAL A 132 -7.24 4.93 -8.61
C VAL A 132 -6.55 3.78 -9.36
N GLY A 133 -5.29 3.53 -9.00
CA GLY A 133 -4.53 2.39 -9.49
C GLY A 133 -4.74 1.13 -8.64
N ARG A 134 -4.11 0.03 -9.05
CA ARG A 134 -4.17 -1.25 -8.34
C ARG A 134 -3.79 -1.15 -6.86
N TYR A 135 -2.77 -0.34 -6.54
CA TYR A 135 -2.37 -0.10 -5.15
C TYR A 135 -3.49 0.53 -4.33
N THR A 136 -4.03 1.67 -4.80
CA THR A 136 -5.07 2.40 -4.07
C THR A 136 -6.35 1.56 -3.93
N ALA A 137 -6.74 0.84 -4.97
CA ALA A 137 -7.88 -0.09 -4.90
C ALA A 137 -7.64 -1.20 -3.86
N GLY A 138 -6.48 -1.85 -3.89
CA GLY A 138 -6.09 -2.87 -2.89
C GLY A 138 -6.04 -2.32 -1.46
N ALA A 139 -5.55 -1.10 -1.27
CA ALA A 139 -5.53 -0.43 0.03
C ALA A 139 -6.94 -0.16 0.56
N ILE A 140 -7.85 0.38 -0.27
CA ILE A 140 -9.25 0.60 0.11
C ILE A 140 -9.93 -0.74 0.46
N LEU A 141 -9.78 -1.77 -0.38
CA LEU A 141 -10.35 -3.09 -0.13
C LEU A 141 -9.83 -3.71 1.17
N SER A 142 -8.53 -3.62 1.41
CA SER A 142 -7.91 -4.19 2.60
C SER A 142 -8.21 -3.38 3.86
N PHE A 143 -8.03 -2.05 3.80
CA PHE A 143 -8.04 -1.21 4.99
C PHE A 143 -9.43 -0.71 5.38
N ALA A 144 -10.34 -0.55 4.43
CA ALA A 144 -11.70 -0.13 4.71
C ALA A 144 -12.67 -1.31 4.72
N TYR A 145 -12.61 -2.16 3.70
CA TYR A 145 -13.58 -3.26 3.55
C TYR A 145 -13.13 -4.59 4.17
N GLY A 146 -11.92 -4.66 4.73
CA GLY A 146 -11.41 -5.88 5.40
C GLY A 146 -11.20 -7.07 4.44
N ARG A 147 -11.09 -6.82 3.14
CA ARG A 147 -10.84 -7.88 2.15
C ARG A 147 -9.38 -8.33 2.20
N ASP A 148 -9.13 -9.58 1.84
CA ASP A 148 -7.76 -10.12 1.70
C ASP A 148 -7.09 -9.67 0.39
N ALA A 149 -7.15 -8.36 0.12
CA ALA A 149 -6.52 -7.75 -1.04
C ALA A 149 -5.06 -7.43 -0.75
N ALA A 150 -4.17 -7.69 -1.71
CA ALA A 150 -2.76 -7.34 -1.60
C ALA A 150 -2.55 -5.84 -1.83
N VAL A 151 -1.54 -5.28 -1.15
CA VAL A 151 -1.00 -3.95 -1.44
C VAL A 151 0.47 -4.06 -1.83
N LEU A 152 0.91 -3.21 -2.76
CA LEU A 152 2.29 -3.22 -3.25
C LEU A 152 2.77 -1.79 -3.50
N ASP A 153 3.39 -1.22 -2.48
CA ASP A 153 4.13 0.04 -2.57
C ASP A 153 5.64 -0.21 -2.75
N THR A 154 6.43 0.84 -2.75
CA THR A 154 7.89 0.75 -2.87
C THR A 154 8.54 0.04 -1.67
N ASN A 155 7.98 0.18 -0.47
CA ASN A 155 8.45 -0.47 0.75
C ASN A 155 8.16 -1.97 0.70
N VAL A 156 6.93 -2.35 0.39
CA VAL A 156 6.49 -3.74 0.24
C VAL A 156 7.33 -4.43 -0.85
N ARG A 157 7.47 -3.80 -2.03
CA ARG A 157 8.31 -4.33 -3.12
C ARG A 157 9.74 -4.61 -2.66
N ARG A 158 10.35 -3.68 -1.91
CA ARG A 158 11.71 -3.84 -1.36
C ARG A 158 11.79 -5.00 -0.38
N VAL A 159 10.86 -5.09 0.57
CA VAL A 159 10.81 -6.18 1.55
C VAL A 159 10.69 -7.53 0.84
N LEU A 160 9.71 -7.68 -0.04
CA LEU A 160 9.47 -8.92 -0.77
C LEU A 160 10.66 -9.31 -1.65
N GLY A 161 11.27 -8.34 -2.33
CA GLY A 161 12.46 -8.56 -3.13
C GLY A 161 13.65 -9.04 -2.31
N ARG A 162 13.92 -8.41 -1.17
CA ARG A 162 15.02 -8.79 -0.29
C ARG A 162 14.80 -10.14 0.39
N VAL A 163 13.61 -10.39 0.87
CA VAL A 163 13.31 -11.63 1.62
C VAL A 163 13.26 -12.85 0.71
N PHE A 164 12.59 -12.75 -0.45
CA PHE A 164 12.26 -13.91 -1.27
C PHE A 164 13.09 -14.06 -2.55
N MET A 165 13.75 -13.02 -3.02
CA MET A 165 14.47 -13.05 -4.30
C MET A 165 15.98 -12.93 -4.13
N GLY A 166 16.43 -12.10 -3.20
CA GLY A 166 17.84 -11.75 -3.07
C GLY A 166 18.34 -10.84 -4.20
N PRO A 167 19.58 -10.32 -4.11
CA PRO A 167 20.09 -9.29 -5.03
C PRO A 167 20.17 -9.76 -6.48
N HIS A 168 20.72 -10.96 -6.73
CA HIS A 168 20.94 -11.48 -8.08
C HIS A 168 19.64 -11.70 -8.86
N ARG A 169 18.62 -12.26 -8.18
CA ARG A 169 17.32 -12.50 -8.82
C ARG A 169 16.55 -11.20 -8.99
N LEU A 170 16.60 -10.33 -7.99
CA LEU A 170 15.95 -9.02 -8.00
C LEU A 170 16.44 -8.15 -9.18
N ALA A 171 17.75 -8.17 -9.48
CA ALA A 171 18.32 -7.44 -10.60
C ALA A 171 17.78 -7.88 -11.98
N ARG A 172 17.26 -9.10 -12.08
CA ARG A 172 16.71 -9.67 -13.33
C ARG A 172 15.22 -9.46 -13.49
N VAL A 173 14.50 -9.04 -12.42
CA VAL A 173 13.05 -8.84 -12.47
C VAL A 173 12.72 -7.56 -13.22
N ARG A 174 11.96 -7.66 -14.30
CA ARG A 174 11.39 -6.54 -15.04
C ARG A 174 9.90 -6.41 -14.72
N GLY A 175 9.45 -5.18 -14.49
CA GLY A 175 8.05 -4.89 -14.19
C GLY A 175 7.61 -5.28 -12.77
N GLN A 176 6.32 -5.13 -12.51
CA GLN A 176 5.74 -5.30 -11.16
C GLN A 176 4.93 -6.60 -11.01
N ARG A 177 4.59 -7.29 -12.10
CA ARG A 177 3.70 -8.47 -12.07
C ARG A 177 4.15 -9.52 -11.07
N VAL A 178 5.43 -9.88 -11.08
CA VAL A 178 6.00 -10.87 -10.16
C VAL A 178 5.82 -10.49 -8.69
N PHE A 179 5.94 -9.20 -8.36
CA PHE A 179 5.74 -8.72 -7.00
C PHE A 179 4.27 -8.72 -6.60
N TRP A 180 3.36 -8.42 -7.51
CA TRP A 180 1.93 -8.52 -7.28
C TRP A 180 1.50 -9.98 -7.05
N ASP A 181 1.97 -10.91 -7.87
CA ASP A 181 1.69 -12.34 -7.72
C ASP A 181 2.21 -12.84 -6.36
N LEU A 182 3.43 -12.44 -5.98
CA LEU A 182 4.00 -12.77 -4.69
C LEU A 182 3.23 -12.12 -3.54
N ALA A 183 2.92 -10.83 -3.60
CA ALA A 183 2.15 -10.12 -2.57
C ALA A 183 0.79 -10.79 -2.35
N THR A 184 0.07 -11.11 -3.44
CA THR A 184 -1.22 -11.81 -3.37
C THR A 184 -1.10 -13.19 -2.72
N ALA A 185 -0.08 -13.97 -3.09
CA ALA A 185 0.15 -15.30 -2.51
C ALA A 185 0.53 -15.26 -1.01
N LEU A 186 0.99 -14.12 -0.53
CA LEU A 186 1.45 -13.95 0.86
C LEU A 186 0.36 -13.44 1.80
N VAL A 187 -0.75 -12.87 1.32
CA VAL A 187 -1.83 -12.39 2.19
C VAL A 187 -2.48 -13.56 2.92
N PRO A 188 -2.48 -13.59 4.25
CA PRO A 188 -3.14 -14.65 5.00
C PRO A 188 -4.65 -14.43 5.01
N ARG A 189 -5.41 -15.51 4.85
CA ARG A 189 -6.88 -15.46 4.86
C ARG A 189 -7.40 -14.87 6.18
N GLY A 190 -8.30 -13.90 6.08
CA GLY A 190 -8.92 -13.22 7.22
C GLY A 190 -7.99 -12.26 7.98
N ARG A 191 -6.74 -12.06 7.53
CA ARG A 191 -5.76 -11.19 8.19
C ARG A 191 -5.10 -10.19 7.23
N GLY A 192 -5.75 -9.91 6.10
CA GLY A 192 -5.22 -9.02 5.06
C GLY A 192 -4.86 -7.63 5.57
N TYR A 193 -5.70 -7.04 6.40
CA TYR A 193 -5.45 -5.73 7.00
C TYR A 193 -4.14 -5.69 7.78
N ASP A 194 -4.02 -6.51 8.83
CA ASP A 194 -2.86 -6.52 9.71
C ASP A 194 -1.58 -6.85 8.94
N PHE A 195 -1.69 -7.81 8.01
CA PHE A 195 -0.55 -8.24 7.21
C PHE A 195 -0.03 -7.14 6.28
N ASN A 196 -0.91 -6.43 5.59
CA ASN A 196 -0.52 -5.34 4.70
C ASN A 196 0.06 -4.15 5.49
N GLN A 197 -0.57 -3.77 6.61
CA GLN A 197 -0.04 -2.73 7.48
C GLN A 197 1.34 -3.12 8.04
N ALA A 198 1.48 -4.38 8.44
CA ALA A 198 2.76 -4.92 8.91
C ALA A 198 3.87 -4.85 7.85
N LEU A 199 3.56 -5.21 6.60
CA LEU A 199 4.52 -5.12 5.50
C LEU A 199 4.97 -3.68 5.23
N MET A 200 4.03 -2.75 5.21
CA MET A 200 4.31 -1.34 5.00
C MET A 200 5.20 -0.79 6.13
N ASP A 201 4.85 -1.07 7.39
CA ASP A 201 5.65 -0.62 8.54
C ASP A 201 7.01 -1.28 8.58
N PHE A 202 7.09 -2.59 8.38
CA PHE A 202 8.35 -3.30 8.34
C PHE A 202 9.31 -2.72 7.29
N GLY A 203 8.78 -2.36 6.12
CA GLY A 203 9.54 -1.68 5.10
C GLY A 203 9.94 -0.25 5.48
N ALA A 204 9.05 0.49 6.14
CA ALA A 204 9.29 1.90 6.46
C ALA A 204 10.32 2.10 7.58
N ILE A 205 10.25 1.29 8.65
CA ILE A 205 11.04 1.53 9.89
C ILE A 205 12.06 0.44 10.20
N TRP A 206 12.00 -0.74 9.57
CA TRP A 206 12.92 -1.86 9.85
C TRP A 206 13.78 -2.24 8.66
N CYS A 207 13.18 -2.70 7.57
CA CYS A 207 13.86 -3.06 6.34
C CYS A 207 14.05 -1.84 5.42
N THR A 208 14.67 -0.77 5.95
CA THR A 208 14.82 0.53 5.28
C THR A 208 15.71 0.44 4.03
N PRO A 209 15.67 1.44 3.11
CA PRO A 209 16.44 1.39 1.86
C PRO A 209 17.95 1.32 2.08
N ARG A 210 18.51 2.20 2.91
CA ARG A 210 19.96 2.41 3.05
C ARG A 210 20.56 1.64 4.24
N LYS A 211 19.86 1.63 5.39
CA LYS A 211 20.35 1.04 6.64
C LYS A 211 19.30 0.09 7.23
N PRO A 212 19.08 -1.10 6.64
CA PRO A 212 18.14 -2.06 7.20
C PRO A 212 18.67 -2.63 8.52
N ASN A 213 17.78 -2.80 9.50
CA ASN A 213 18.13 -3.39 10.79
C ASN A 213 18.16 -4.92 10.71
N CYS A 214 19.25 -5.48 10.14
CA CYS A 214 19.37 -6.91 9.83
C CYS A 214 19.78 -7.78 11.02
N ALA A 215 20.55 -7.27 11.97
CA ALA A 215 21.08 -8.07 13.09
C ALA A 215 19.95 -8.70 13.92
N PRO A 216 18.96 -7.95 14.45
CA PRO A 216 17.81 -8.49 15.19
C PRO A 216 16.61 -8.84 14.27
N CYS A 217 16.77 -8.81 12.94
CA CYS A 217 15.64 -8.99 12.01
C CYS A 217 14.96 -10.35 12.17
N PRO A 218 13.64 -10.41 12.39
CA PRO A 218 12.91 -11.67 12.53
C PRO A 218 12.91 -12.51 11.24
N MET A 219 13.19 -11.89 10.09
CA MET A 219 13.27 -12.57 8.78
C MET A 219 14.67 -13.10 8.46
N LYS A 220 15.68 -12.79 9.28
CA LYS A 220 17.10 -13.10 9.04
C LYS A 220 17.38 -14.54 8.58
N ARG A 221 16.76 -15.51 9.26
CA ARG A 221 17.01 -16.95 9.01
C ARG A 221 16.58 -17.45 7.63
N PHE A 222 15.69 -16.72 6.94
CA PHE A 222 15.20 -17.11 5.61
C PHE A 222 15.20 -15.96 4.60
N CYS A 223 15.79 -14.81 4.97
CA CYS A 223 15.95 -13.69 4.06
C CYS A 223 17.02 -14.01 3.00
N ALA A 224 16.60 -14.06 1.74
CA ALA A 224 17.50 -14.38 0.64
C ALA A 224 18.67 -13.39 0.49
N THR A 225 18.42 -12.08 0.75
CA THR A 225 19.49 -11.08 0.71
C THR A 225 20.50 -11.27 1.84
N TYR A 226 20.02 -11.51 3.08
CA TYR A 226 20.92 -11.66 4.24
C TYR A 226 21.79 -12.91 4.18
N ARG A 227 21.28 -13.98 3.56
CA ARG A 227 22.02 -15.25 3.41
C ARG A 227 23.08 -15.21 2.32
N LEU A 228 23.07 -14.19 1.48
CA LEU A 228 23.99 -14.00 0.36
C LEU A 228 24.94 -12.80 0.60
N ALA A 229 24.76 -12.07 1.70
CA ALA A 229 25.66 -11.03 2.18
C ALA A 229 26.67 -11.62 3.18
#